data_7b3f91b12c002e4e73bdb8003e65f448
#
_entry.id   7b3f91b12c002e4e73bdb8003e65f448
#
_cell.length_a   1.000
_cell.length_b   1.000
_cell.length_c   1.000
_cell.angle_alpha   90.00
_cell.angle_beta   90.00
_cell.angle_gamma   90.00
#
_symmetry.space_group_name_H-M   'P 1'
#
loop_
_entity.id
_entity.type
_entity.pdbx_description
1 polymer ?
#
loop_
_entity_poly.entity_id
_entity_poly.type
_entity_poly.pdbx_seq_one_letter_code
_entity_poly.pdbx_strand_id
1 'polypeptide(L)'
;MPLVALKPTQTLVDIVGTLGGTWHGFNAMCRCPAHADSKPSLSLRQGHDGILVHCFAGCAADDVLREIARIEPGRRYEPPPAQRAGRPANLERLWNDALPIEGTPAQAYLRFRGITGTFDDLRFHPRCPWGPK
;
A
#
# COMPACT_ATOMS: atom_id res chain seq x y z
N MET A 1 0.48 20.72 17.67
CA MET A 1 1.43 19.75 18.22
C MET A 1 2.12 19.06 17.07
N PRO A 2 3.44 19.13 16.94
CA PRO A 2 4.10 18.29 15.96
C PRO A 2 3.86 16.82 16.34
N LEU A 3 3.44 16.02 15.38
CA LEU A 3 3.32 14.58 15.55
C LEU A 3 4.74 14.00 15.69
N VAL A 4 5.21 13.93 16.92
CA VAL A 4 6.50 13.29 17.21
C VAL A 4 6.29 11.79 17.04
N ALA A 5 6.97 11.21 16.06
CA ALA A 5 6.96 9.76 15.88
C ALA A 5 7.57 9.10 17.12
N LEU A 6 6.82 8.19 17.74
CA LEU A 6 7.29 7.46 18.91
C LEU A 6 8.34 6.42 18.52
N LYS A 7 9.37 6.29 19.36
CA LYS A 7 10.36 5.24 19.18
C LYS A 7 9.69 3.86 19.29
N PRO A 8 9.96 2.94 18.35
CA PRO A 8 9.37 1.61 18.39
C PRO A 8 9.76 0.86 19.67
N THR A 9 8.80 0.11 20.22
CA THR A 9 9.07 -0.83 21.31
C THR A 9 9.81 -2.06 20.78
N GLN A 10 10.50 -2.80 21.66
CA GLN A 10 11.17 -4.02 21.28
C GLN A 10 10.19 -5.05 20.67
N THR A 11 8.99 -5.13 21.22
CA THR A 11 7.92 -6.01 20.68
C THR A 11 7.59 -5.66 19.22
N LEU A 12 7.46 -4.38 18.89
CA LEU A 12 7.19 -3.96 17.52
C LEU A 12 8.37 -4.27 16.59
N VAL A 13 9.61 -4.08 17.07
CA VAL A 13 10.83 -4.43 16.30
C VAL A 13 10.87 -5.92 15.98
N ASP A 14 10.53 -6.78 16.95
CA ASP A 14 10.49 -8.23 16.79
C ASP A 14 9.39 -8.67 15.80
N ILE A 15 8.22 -8.06 15.87
CA ILE A 15 7.12 -8.29 14.92
C ILE A 15 7.54 -7.90 13.50
N VAL A 16 8.14 -6.73 13.33
CA VAL A 16 8.63 -6.27 12.02
C VAL A 16 9.67 -7.22 11.46
N GLY A 17 10.61 -7.69 12.30
CA GLY A 17 11.58 -8.70 11.91
C GLY A 17 10.95 -10.02 11.47
N THR A 18 9.94 -10.48 12.18
CA THR A 18 9.19 -11.71 11.86
C THR A 18 8.43 -11.59 10.54
N LEU A 19 7.84 -10.41 10.26
CA LEU A 19 7.14 -10.12 9.01
C LEU A 19 8.06 -9.76 7.84
N GLY A 20 9.37 -9.82 8.04
CA GLY A 20 10.36 -9.49 7.00
C GLY A 20 10.31 -8.02 6.57
N GLY A 21 10.01 -7.12 7.51
CA GLY A 21 9.85 -5.70 7.24
C GLY A 21 11.16 -4.91 7.16
N THR A 22 11.06 -3.73 6.59
CA THR A 22 12.13 -2.74 6.49
C THR A 22 11.72 -1.45 7.19
N TRP A 23 12.64 -0.88 7.96
CA TRP A 23 12.41 0.38 8.66
C TRP A 23 12.75 1.61 7.81
N HIS A 24 11.87 2.60 7.89
CA HIS A 24 12.05 3.93 7.33
C HIS A 24 11.84 4.96 8.45
N GLY A 25 12.91 5.29 9.17
CA GLY A 25 12.80 6.04 10.43
C GLY A 25 12.09 5.20 11.51
N PHE A 26 10.96 5.70 12.04
CA PHE A 26 10.14 5.00 13.03
C PHE A 26 8.90 4.31 12.43
N ASN A 27 8.83 4.23 11.12
CA ASN A 27 7.79 3.55 10.37
C ASN A 27 8.38 2.33 9.66
N ALA A 28 7.68 1.20 9.67
CA ALA A 28 8.12 0.00 9.00
C ALA A 28 7.15 -0.41 7.89
N MET A 29 7.69 -0.94 6.81
CA MET A 29 6.92 -1.57 5.74
C MET A 29 7.14 -3.08 5.77
N CYS A 30 6.07 -3.84 5.91
CA CYS A 30 6.07 -5.29 6.06
C CYS A 30 5.09 -5.95 5.11
N ARG A 31 5.20 -7.27 5.00
CA ARG A 31 4.13 -8.07 4.40
C ARG A 31 2.95 -8.18 5.37
N CYS A 32 1.75 -8.00 4.84
CA CYS A 32 0.54 -8.08 5.65
C CYS A 32 0.20 -9.54 5.99
N PRO A 33 -0.01 -9.90 7.27
CA PRO A 33 -0.38 -11.25 7.65
C PRO A 33 -1.86 -11.57 7.43
N ALA A 34 -2.69 -10.58 7.14
CA ALA A 34 -4.13 -10.74 6.95
C ALA A 34 -4.52 -11.13 5.52
N HIS A 35 -3.61 -11.07 4.57
CA HIS A 35 -3.82 -11.53 3.19
C HIS A 35 -2.54 -12.11 2.58
N ALA A 36 -2.69 -12.81 1.45
CA ALA A 36 -1.55 -13.31 0.68
C ALA A 36 -0.78 -12.14 0.06
N ASP A 37 0.33 -11.74 0.68
CA ASP A 37 1.11 -10.57 0.30
C ASP A 37 2.43 -10.97 -0.35
N SER A 38 2.62 -10.62 -1.60
CA SER A 38 3.87 -10.84 -2.35
C SER A 38 4.85 -9.67 -2.24
N LYS A 39 4.36 -8.50 -1.85
CA LYS A 39 5.14 -7.26 -1.71
C LYS A 39 4.74 -6.58 -0.41
N PRO A 40 5.67 -5.89 0.29
CA PRO A 40 5.32 -5.16 1.50
C PRO A 40 4.19 -4.17 1.25
N SER A 41 3.04 -4.39 1.89
CA SER A 41 1.85 -3.55 1.78
C SER A 41 1.31 -3.08 3.12
N LEU A 42 1.94 -3.46 4.23
CA LEU A 42 1.55 -3.11 5.57
C LEU A 42 2.51 -2.10 6.17
N SER A 43 2.00 -0.93 6.55
CA SER A 43 2.72 0.06 7.34
C SER A 43 2.46 -0.17 8.82
N LEU A 44 3.53 -0.23 9.61
CA LEU A 44 3.51 -0.39 11.07
C LEU A 44 4.28 0.75 11.74
N ARG A 45 3.71 1.30 12.81
CA ARG A 45 4.42 2.27 13.66
C ARG A 45 3.94 2.18 15.10
N GLN A 46 4.76 2.71 16.03
CA GLN A 46 4.39 2.80 17.43
C GLN A 46 3.40 3.95 17.65
N GLY A 47 2.27 3.64 18.27
CA GLY A 47 1.32 4.60 18.80
C GLY A 47 1.40 4.69 20.33
N HIS A 48 0.66 5.61 20.95
CA HIS A 48 0.61 5.78 22.39
C HIS A 48 0.01 4.56 23.10
N ASP A 49 -1.08 4.03 22.53
CA ASP A 49 -1.85 2.95 23.14
C ASP A 49 -1.60 1.59 22.49
N GLY A 50 -0.61 1.50 21.61
CA GLY A 50 -0.29 0.25 20.90
C GLY A 50 0.28 0.46 19.51
N ILE A 51 0.20 -0.58 18.70
CA ILE A 51 0.71 -0.59 17.32
C ILE A 51 -0.34 0.01 16.38
N LEU A 52 0.07 0.97 15.59
CA LEU A 52 -0.74 1.52 14.51
C LEU A 52 -0.42 0.79 13.21
N VAL A 53 -1.46 0.34 12.52
CA VAL A 53 -1.35 -0.44 11.29
C VAL A 53 -2.13 0.22 10.15
N HIS A 54 -1.59 0.13 8.94
CA HIS A 54 -2.31 0.51 7.73
C HIS A 54 -1.90 -0.43 6.59
N CYS A 55 -2.86 -1.18 6.08
CA CYS A 55 -2.66 -2.04 4.92
C CYS A 55 -3.08 -1.32 3.63
N PHE A 56 -2.14 -1.09 2.73
CA PHE A 56 -2.40 -0.44 1.44
C PHE A 56 -3.18 -1.34 0.46
N ALA A 57 -3.27 -2.64 0.74
CA ALA A 57 -4.10 -3.57 -0.03
C ALA A 57 -5.58 -3.58 0.41
N GLY A 58 -5.93 -2.85 1.50
CA GLY A 58 -7.31 -2.63 1.91
C GLY A 58 -7.81 -3.54 3.04
N CYS A 59 -6.95 -4.29 3.74
CA CYS A 59 -7.36 -5.04 4.93
C CYS A 59 -7.79 -4.11 6.05
N ALA A 60 -8.84 -4.49 6.78
CA ALA A 60 -9.28 -3.77 7.97
C ALA A 60 -8.20 -3.84 9.07
N ALA A 61 -8.00 -2.73 9.80
CA ALA A 61 -6.98 -2.64 10.84
C ALA A 61 -7.17 -3.71 11.93
N ASP A 62 -8.43 -3.99 12.32
CA ASP A 62 -8.75 -5.00 13.34
C ASP A 62 -8.36 -6.41 12.91
N ASP A 63 -8.51 -6.74 11.63
CA ASP A 63 -8.10 -8.04 11.09
C ASP A 63 -6.58 -8.17 11.08
N VAL A 64 -5.88 -7.12 10.68
CA VAL A 64 -4.42 -7.07 10.70
C VAL A 64 -3.88 -7.20 12.12
N LEU A 65 -4.43 -6.46 13.07
CA LEU A 65 -4.02 -6.53 14.48
C LEU A 65 -4.31 -7.91 15.09
N ARG A 66 -5.40 -8.55 14.73
CA ARG A 66 -5.74 -9.92 15.17
C ARG A 66 -4.71 -10.94 14.65
N GLU A 67 -4.31 -10.83 13.40
CA GLU A 67 -3.28 -11.71 12.84
C GLU A 67 -1.89 -11.42 13.43
N ILE A 68 -1.55 -10.16 13.67
CA ILE A 68 -0.31 -9.76 14.36
C ILE A 68 -0.27 -10.36 15.78
N ALA A 69 -1.39 -10.34 16.52
CA ALA A 69 -1.48 -10.90 17.86
C ALA A 69 -1.25 -12.43 17.91
N ARG A 70 -1.41 -13.13 16.79
CA ARG A 70 -1.14 -14.57 16.67
C ARG A 70 0.33 -14.88 16.32
N ILE A 71 1.12 -13.86 15.96
CA ILE A 71 2.51 -14.04 15.60
C ILE A 71 3.35 -14.14 16.87
N GLU A 72 4.08 -15.26 17.00
CA GLU A 72 5.09 -15.38 18.04
C GLU A 72 6.36 -14.66 17.60
N PRO A 73 6.83 -13.65 18.35
CA PRO A 73 8.08 -12.97 18.05
C PRO A 73 9.25 -13.95 18.01
N GLY A 74 10.08 -13.84 16.96
CA GLY A 74 11.24 -14.71 16.76
C GLY A 74 10.98 -15.96 15.92
N ARG A 75 9.73 -16.31 15.60
CA ARG A 75 9.41 -17.35 14.63
C ARG A 75 9.52 -16.79 13.21
N ARG A 76 10.16 -17.56 12.31
CA ARG A 76 10.23 -17.18 10.90
C ARG A 76 8.81 -17.08 10.33
N TYR A 77 8.46 -15.91 9.85
CA TYR A 77 7.19 -15.71 9.17
C TYR A 77 7.26 -16.31 7.76
N GLU A 78 6.40 -17.26 7.48
CA GLU A 78 6.14 -17.73 6.12
C GLU A 78 4.87 -17.06 5.61
N PRO A 79 4.98 -16.14 4.62
CA PRO A 79 3.79 -15.52 4.06
C PRO A 79 2.93 -16.60 3.39
N PRO A 80 1.60 -16.45 3.45
CA PRO A 80 0.72 -17.32 2.70
C PRO A 80 1.10 -17.26 1.21
N PRO A 81 0.91 -18.37 0.45
CA PRO A 81 1.26 -18.39 -0.96
C PRO A 81 0.56 -17.22 -1.67
N ALA A 82 1.35 -16.39 -2.35
CA ALA A 82 0.82 -15.27 -3.10
C ALA A 82 -0.24 -15.79 -4.07
N GLN A 83 -1.48 -15.41 -3.86
CA GLN A 83 -2.47 -15.55 -4.91
C GLN A 83 -1.92 -14.77 -6.09
N ARG A 84 -1.66 -15.47 -7.20
CA ARG A 84 -1.23 -14.81 -8.43
C ARG A 84 -2.29 -13.78 -8.74
N ALA A 85 -2.01 -12.51 -8.40
CA ALA A 85 -2.76 -11.40 -8.93
C ALA A 85 -2.83 -11.66 -10.42
N GLY A 86 -4.05 -11.74 -10.96
CA GLY A 86 -4.25 -11.97 -12.39
C GLY A 86 -3.28 -11.07 -13.11
N ARG A 87 -2.61 -11.58 -14.13
CA ARG A 87 -1.61 -10.85 -14.92
C ARG A 87 -2.12 -9.43 -15.11
N PRO A 88 -1.36 -8.40 -14.70
CA PRO A 88 -1.82 -7.03 -14.90
C PRO A 88 -2.22 -6.91 -16.35
N ALA A 89 -3.45 -6.50 -16.59
CA ALA A 89 -3.98 -6.25 -17.92
C ALA A 89 -2.89 -5.49 -18.66
N ASN A 90 -2.51 -5.96 -19.83
CA ASN A 90 -1.36 -5.53 -20.60
C ASN A 90 -1.18 -4.01 -20.51
N LEU A 91 -0.28 -3.55 -19.64
CA LEU A 91 -0.07 -2.14 -19.34
C LEU A 91 0.27 -1.34 -20.61
N GLU A 92 1.02 -1.96 -21.53
CA GLU A 92 1.33 -1.35 -22.82
C GLU A 92 0.07 -1.09 -23.62
N ARG A 93 -0.86 -2.05 -23.65
CA ARG A 93 -2.13 -1.88 -24.35
C ARG A 93 -2.95 -0.76 -23.72
N LEU A 94 -3.06 -0.72 -22.40
CA LEU A 94 -3.76 0.34 -21.70
C LEU A 94 -3.15 1.73 -21.98
N TRP A 95 -1.83 1.77 -22.03
CA TRP A 95 -1.12 3.02 -22.35
C TRP A 95 -1.34 3.43 -23.80
N ASN A 96 -1.31 2.50 -24.76
CA ASN A 96 -1.50 2.77 -26.17
C ASN A 96 -2.95 3.14 -26.52
N ASP A 97 -3.92 2.55 -25.80
CA ASP A 97 -5.35 2.86 -25.99
C ASP A 97 -5.75 4.18 -25.28
N ALA A 98 -4.87 4.73 -24.43
CA ALA A 98 -5.10 5.98 -23.74
C ALA A 98 -4.75 7.19 -24.61
N LEU A 99 -5.53 8.25 -24.46
CA LEU A 99 -5.37 9.52 -25.18
C LEU A 99 -4.53 10.51 -24.38
N PRO A 100 -3.84 11.47 -25.05
CA PRO A 100 -3.32 12.65 -24.36
C PRO A 100 -4.42 13.33 -23.52
N ILE A 101 -4.04 13.99 -22.42
CA ILE A 101 -5.03 14.57 -21.49
C ILE A 101 -5.70 15.85 -22.04
N GLU A 102 -5.11 16.49 -23.06
CA GLU A 102 -5.61 17.73 -23.64
C GLU A 102 -7.04 17.54 -24.19
N GLY A 103 -7.94 18.45 -23.80
CA GLY A 103 -9.32 18.41 -24.21
C GLY A 103 -10.17 17.30 -23.59
N THR A 104 -9.64 16.58 -22.61
CA THR A 104 -10.34 15.47 -21.92
C THR A 104 -10.90 15.89 -20.56
N PRO A 105 -11.84 15.11 -19.96
CA PRO A 105 -12.30 15.32 -18.59
C PRO A 105 -11.17 15.31 -17.56
N ALA A 106 -10.08 14.56 -17.80
CA ALA A 106 -8.93 14.56 -16.93
C ALA A 106 -8.25 15.92 -16.86
N GLN A 107 -8.07 16.61 -17.98
CA GLN A 107 -7.54 17.97 -18.00
C GLN A 107 -8.47 18.95 -17.28
N ALA A 108 -9.79 18.86 -17.51
CA ALA A 108 -10.76 19.71 -16.83
C ALA A 108 -10.70 19.51 -15.30
N TYR A 109 -10.56 18.27 -14.84
CA TYR A 109 -10.42 17.97 -13.41
C TYR A 109 -9.12 18.55 -12.83
N LEU A 110 -7.99 18.40 -13.52
CA LEU A 110 -6.71 18.95 -13.07
C LEU A 110 -6.78 20.49 -12.96
N ARG A 111 -7.35 21.15 -13.95
CA ARG A 111 -7.58 22.62 -13.91
C ARG A 111 -8.48 23.05 -12.75
N PHE A 112 -9.55 22.31 -12.50
CA PHE A 112 -10.41 22.55 -11.35
C PHE A 112 -9.66 22.44 -10.02
N ARG A 113 -8.67 21.53 -9.94
CA ARG A 113 -7.79 21.37 -8.77
C ARG A 113 -6.65 22.38 -8.72
N GLY A 114 -6.57 23.32 -9.64
CA GLY A 114 -5.49 24.30 -9.73
C GLY A 114 -4.17 23.75 -10.25
N ILE A 115 -4.19 22.55 -10.83
CA ILE A 115 -3.02 21.89 -11.42
C ILE A 115 -2.99 22.25 -12.92
N THR A 116 -2.06 23.13 -13.30
CA THR A 116 -1.88 23.59 -14.68
C THR A 116 -0.51 23.16 -15.19
N GLY A 117 -0.41 22.77 -16.44
CA GLY A 117 0.85 22.37 -17.09
C GLY A 117 0.61 21.37 -18.22
N THR A 118 1.71 20.98 -18.86
CA THR A 118 1.77 19.86 -19.81
C THR A 118 2.32 18.63 -19.08
N PHE A 119 1.67 17.50 -19.25
CA PHE A 119 2.02 16.27 -18.55
C PHE A 119 2.16 15.13 -19.57
N ASP A 120 3.38 14.84 -19.97
CA ASP A 120 3.66 13.76 -20.93
C ASP A 120 3.44 12.36 -20.31
N ASP A 121 3.51 12.29 -18.98
CA ASP A 121 3.33 11.06 -18.19
C ASP A 121 1.87 10.76 -17.81
N LEU A 122 0.94 11.63 -18.21
CA LEU A 122 -0.48 11.46 -17.94
C LEU A 122 -1.27 11.23 -19.23
N ARG A 123 -2.15 10.24 -19.18
CA ARG A 123 -3.08 9.94 -20.27
C ARG A 123 -4.50 9.73 -19.76
N PHE A 124 -5.47 10.01 -20.59
CA PHE A 124 -6.87 9.74 -20.34
C PHE A 124 -7.29 8.46 -21.05
N HIS A 125 -7.80 7.49 -20.30
CA HIS A 125 -8.34 6.27 -20.87
C HIS A 125 -9.86 6.28 -20.79
N PRO A 126 -10.59 6.37 -21.93
CA PRO A 126 -12.06 6.55 -21.94
C PRO A 126 -12.81 5.35 -21.37
N ARG A 127 -12.20 4.17 -21.39
CA ARG A 127 -12.77 2.89 -20.89
C ARG A 127 -11.75 2.16 -20.01
N CYS A 128 -11.15 2.87 -19.08
CA CYS A 128 -10.20 2.26 -18.16
C CYS A 128 -10.87 1.11 -17.39
N PRO A 129 -10.34 -0.12 -17.46
CA PRO A 129 -10.90 -1.23 -16.69
C PRO A 129 -10.74 -0.92 -15.20
N TRP A 130 -11.85 -0.89 -14.50
CA TRP A 130 -11.87 -0.65 -13.08
C TRP A 130 -11.95 -1.97 -12.32
N GLY A 131 -10.79 -2.44 -11.81
CA GLY A 131 -10.69 -3.52 -10.86
C GLY A 131 -11.33 -4.87 -11.24
N PRO A 132 -11.11 -5.92 -10.49
CA PRO A 132 -11.87 -7.14 -10.63
C PRO A 132 -13.32 -6.89 -10.22
N LYS A 133 -14.27 -7.27 -11.09
CA LYS A 133 -15.68 -7.39 -10.73
C LYS A 133 -15.87 -8.62 -9.84
#